data_98e8937c9a9d054157451328b6d80db7
#
_entry.id   98e8937c9a9d054157451328b6d80db7
#
_cell.length_a   1.000
_cell.length_b   1.000
_cell.length_c   1.000
_cell.angle_alpha   90.00
_cell.angle_beta   90.00
_cell.angle_gamma   90.00
#
_symmetry.space_group_name_H-M   'P 1'
#
loop_
_entity.id
_entity.type
_entity.pdbx_description
1 polymer ?
#
loop_
_entity_poly.entity_id
_entity_poly.type
_entity_poly.pdbx_seq_one_letter_code
_entity_poly.pdbx_strand_id
1 'polypeptide(L)'
;RDIDVSGFDTSNVTNMGYMFCNSGFHKSEDLRNFDTSKVTNMADMFAWCVCLESLDLSGFDTSNVVNMTEMFDSCYNMTSLNISGFDTSKVTSMRYMFRDCNVLRKINMKGFNTSNVTDMSGMFQNCDAMTSLNVTGIDTSHVTDMAHMFFGCRSLKKLVLTGFDTSGVTDMSGMFSGCTGVTSVDVSSFDTSKVTGMSGMFRGCLSLTSLDVSGFDTSEVTDMNSMFYGCTKLTSVNVSGFDTSKVTDLG
;
A
#
# COMPACT_ATOMS: atom_id res chain seq x y z
N ARG A 1 3.79 29.24 8.69
CA ARG A 1 3.90 29.37 10.16
C ARG A 1 4.46 28.06 10.66
N ASP A 2 5.59 28.12 11.38
CA ASP A 2 6.18 26.94 12.02
C ASP A 2 5.25 26.51 13.17
N ILE A 3 5.04 25.19 13.27
CA ILE A 3 4.35 24.56 14.40
C ILE A 3 5.46 24.04 15.31
N ASP A 4 5.64 24.67 16.46
CA ASP A 4 6.59 24.23 17.49
C ASP A 4 5.84 23.34 18.50
N VAL A 5 6.21 22.08 18.57
CA VAL A 5 5.63 21.09 19.48
C VAL A 5 6.66 20.58 20.51
N SER A 6 7.85 21.18 20.55
CA SER A 6 8.97 20.74 21.39
C SER A 6 8.65 20.74 22.90
N GLY A 7 7.66 21.51 23.32
CA GLY A 7 7.21 21.58 24.71
C GLY A 7 6.04 20.64 25.06
N PHE A 8 5.61 19.77 24.15
CA PHE A 8 4.48 18.88 24.44
C PHE A 8 4.92 17.73 25.34
N ASP A 9 4.18 17.51 26.42
CA ASP A 9 4.24 16.27 27.19
C ASP A 9 3.24 15.27 26.59
N THR A 10 3.75 14.25 25.93
CA THR A 10 2.94 13.21 25.27
C THR A 10 2.90 11.91 26.05
N SER A 11 3.46 11.85 27.27
CA SER A 11 3.60 10.63 28.07
C SER A 11 2.29 9.92 28.44
N ASN A 12 1.15 10.60 28.31
CA ASN A 12 -0.18 10.03 28.55
C ASN A 12 -1.05 9.95 27.29
N VAL A 13 -0.49 10.27 26.11
CA VAL A 13 -1.24 10.28 24.87
C VAL A 13 -1.40 8.85 24.35
N THR A 14 -2.63 8.47 24.06
CA THR A 14 -2.99 7.15 23.48
C THR A 14 -3.47 7.26 22.04
N ASN A 15 -3.84 8.44 21.57
CA ASN A 15 -4.31 8.70 20.22
C ASN A 15 -3.64 9.94 19.64
N MET A 16 -2.87 9.75 18.56
CA MET A 16 -2.23 10.82 17.78
C MET A 16 -2.80 10.90 16.36
N GLY A 17 -3.94 10.25 16.12
CA GLY A 17 -4.61 10.32 14.82
C GLY A 17 -4.93 11.78 14.45
N TYR A 18 -4.69 12.13 13.17
CA TYR A 18 -4.89 13.46 12.59
C TYR A 18 -4.06 14.60 13.20
N MET A 19 -3.11 14.33 14.10
CA MET A 19 -2.43 15.39 14.86
C MET A 19 -1.81 16.49 13.99
N PHE A 20 -1.20 16.12 12.88
CA PHE A 20 -0.60 17.05 11.92
C PHE A 20 -1.31 17.04 10.56
N CYS A 21 -2.45 16.35 10.46
CA CYS A 21 -3.19 16.23 9.20
C CYS A 21 -3.49 17.61 8.58
N ASN A 22 -3.19 17.73 7.29
CA ASN A 22 -3.41 18.96 6.50
C ASN A 22 -2.78 20.21 7.15
N SER A 23 -1.64 20.04 7.78
CA SER A 23 -0.92 21.11 8.46
C SER A 23 0.32 21.55 7.67
N GLY A 24 0.87 22.71 8.03
CA GLY A 24 2.17 23.16 7.53
C GLY A 24 3.37 22.53 8.23
N PHE A 25 3.19 21.41 8.92
CA PHE A 25 4.27 20.70 9.61
C PHE A 25 5.36 20.28 8.62
N HIS A 26 6.62 20.57 8.94
CA HIS A 26 7.76 20.29 8.07
C HIS A 26 9.07 20.03 8.83
N LYS A 27 9.06 20.02 10.17
CA LYS A 27 10.25 19.86 11.02
C LYS A 27 10.15 18.59 11.86
N SER A 28 10.80 17.51 11.45
CA SER A 28 10.82 16.26 12.19
C SER A 28 11.57 16.32 13.51
N GLU A 29 12.52 17.23 13.66
CA GLU A 29 13.31 17.42 14.89
C GLU A 29 12.45 17.82 16.09
N ASP A 30 11.32 18.46 15.88
CA ASP A 30 10.39 18.85 16.93
C ASP A 30 9.70 17.63 17.60
N LEU A 31 9.73 16.47 16.94
CA LEU A 31 9.12 15.23 17.42
C LEU A 31 10.03 14.37 18.31
N ARG A 32 11.30 14.76 18.49
CA ARG A 32 12.29 13.96 19.24
C ARG A 32 11.92 13.72 20.71
N ASN A 33 11.10 14.60 21.27
CA ASN A 33 10.67 14.53 22.67
C ASN A 33 9.33 13.81 22.85
N PHE A 34 8.73 13.31 21.75
CA PHE A 34 7.45 12.61 21.84
C PHE A 34 7.64 11.23 22.47
N ASP A 35 6.97 11.02 23.60
CA ASP A 35 6.75 9.70 24.14
C ASP A 35 5.51 9.10 23.43
N THR A 36 5.74 8.10 22.61
CA THR A 36 4.67 7.42 21.85
C THR A 36 4.36 6.03 22.40
N SER A 37 4.97 5.65 23.53
CA SER A 37 4.90 4.31 24.11
C SER A 37 3.47 3.85 24.47
N LYS A 38 2.54 4.79 24.69
CA LYS A 38 1.13 4.49 24.98
C LYS A 38 0.20 4.68 23.78
N VAL A 39 0.73 5.12 22.64
CA VAL A 39 -0.09 5.43 21.47
C VAL A 39 -0.58 4.15 20.81
N THR A 40 -1.89 4.06 20.58
CA THR A 40 -2.53 2.93 19.90
C THR A 40 -3.06 3.30 18.52
N ASN A 41 -3.24 4.60 18.24
CA ASN A 41 -3.76 5.09 16.97
C ASN A 41 -2.89 6.22 16.42
N MET A 42 -2.36 6.01 15.21
CA MET A 42 -1.59 6.99 14.42
C MET A 42 -2.22 7.22 13.03
N ALA A 43 -3.50 6.86 12.87
CA ALA A 43 -4.19 7.07 11.59
C ALA A 43 -4.16 8.54 11.17
N ASP A 44 -3.88 8.80 9.89
CA ASP A 44 -3.85 10.15 9.29
C ASP A 44 -2.87 11.15 9.97
N MET A 45 -1.95 10.67 10.83
CA MET A 45 -1.15 11.57 11.67
C MET A 45 -0.42 12.65 10.86
N PHE A 46 0.11 12.32 9.69
CA PHE A 46 0.81 13.23 8.78
C PHE A 46 0.10 13.37 7.44
N ALA A 47 -1.14 12.89 7.31
CA ALA A 47 -1.87 12.97 6.05
C ALA A 47 -1.97 14.42 5.56
N TRP A 48 -1.78 14.63 4.24
CA TRP A 48 -1.85 15.95 3.60
C TRP A 48 -0.79 16.96 4.11
N CYS A 49 0.30 16.49 4.71
CA CYS A 49 1.44 17.35 5.07
C CYS A 49 2.23 17.72 3.80
N VAL A 50 1.67 18.58 2.97
CA VAL A 50 2.22 18.93 1.66
C VAL A 50 3.55 19.68 1.70
N CYS A 51 3.92 20.24 2.84
CA CYS A 51 5.21 20.94 3.03
C CYS A 51 6.31 20.02 3.56
N LEU A 52 5.99 18.76 3.87
CA LEU A 52 6.91 17.82 4.50
C LEU A 52 7.81 17.17 3.45
N GLU A 53 9.09 17.53 3.42
CA GLU A 53 10.08 16.98 2.49
C GLU A 53 10.83 15.77 3.07
N SER A 54 11.05 15.76 4.38
CA SER A 54 11.73 14.67 5.07
C SER A 54 11.14 14.46 6.46
N LEU A 55 11.07 13.19 6.89
CA LEU A 55 10.55 12.83 8.19
C LEU A 55 11.36 11.68 8.79
N ASP A 56 11.85 11.90 10.01
CA ASP A 56 12.55 10.89 10.80
C ASP A 56 11.74 10.55 12.05
N LEU A 57 11.18 9.33 12.07
CA LEU A 57 10.39 8.75 13.15
C LEU A 57 11.10 7.56 13.79
N SER A 58 12.40 7.40 13.60
CA SER A 58 13.16 6.26 14.14
C SER A 58 13.13 6.16 15.66
N GLY A 59 12.80 7.26 16.35
CA GLY A 59 12.63 7.32 17.80
C GLY A 59 11.23 7.00 18.31
N PHE A 60 10.26 6.78 17.43
CA PHE A 60 8.88 6.46 17.85
C PHE A 60 8.80 5.02 18.35
N ASP A 61 8.26 4.84 19.54
CA ASP A 61 7.80 3.54 20.02
C ASP A 61 6.39 3.28 19.46
N THR A 62 6.28 2.35 18.51
CA THR A 62 5.02 1.96 17.89
C THR A 62 4.51 0.60 18.35
N SER A 63 5.12 0.02 19.40
CA SER A 63 4.81 -1.33 19.88
C SER A 63 3.37 -1.53 20.37
N ASN A 64 2.64 -0.44 20.62
CA ASN A 64 1.23 -0.46 20.98
C ASN A 64 0.28 0.02 19.88
N VAL A 65 0.81 0.44 18.73
CA VAL A 65 -0.01 0.98 17.64
C VAL A 65 -0.75 -0.15 16.93
N VAL A 66 -2.06 0.04 16.80
CA VAL A 66 -2.98 -0.90 16.14
C VAL A 66 -3.44 -0.38 14.77
N ASN A 67 -3.51 0.96 14.61
CA ASN A 67 -4.02 1.58 13.40
C ASN A 67 -3.00 2.58 12.83
N MET A 68 -2.54 2.33 11.58
CA MET A 68 -1.67 3.19 10.79
C MET A 68 -2.30 3.58 9.45
N THR A 69 -3.64 3.49 9.36
CA THR A 69 -4.40 3.89 8.17
C THR A 69 -4.05 5.33 7.76
N GLU A 70 -3.72 5.53 6.48
CA GLU A 70 -3.49 6.86 5.88
C GLU A 70 -2.38 7.70 6.58
N MET A 71 -1.49 7.07 7.39
CA MET A 71 -0.54 7.81 8.25
C MET A 71 0.29 8.83 7.48
N PHE A 72 0.66 8.56 6.24
CA PHE A 72 1.44 9.43 5.36
C PHE A 72 0.73 9.74 4.05
N ASP A 73 -0.60 9.57 4.01
CA ASP A 73 -1.40 9.85 2.81
C ASP A 73 -1.14 11.27 2.29
N SER A 74 -1.02 11.39 0.98
CA SER A 74 -0.92 12.69 0.29
C SER A 74 0.25 13.57 0.76
N CYS A 75 1.33 12.96 1.24
CA CYS A 75 2.60 13.64 1.49
C CYS A 75 3.35 13.84 0.17
N TYR A 76 2.81 14.70 -0.72
CA TYR A 76 3.22 14.85 -2.12
C TYR A 76 4.70 15.22 -2.31
N ASN A 77 5.31 15.92 -1.36
CA ASN A 77 6.69 16.42 -1.45
C ASN A 77 7.67 15.62 -0.60
N MET A 78 7.23 14.54 0.05
CA MET A 78 8.10 13.74 0.92
C MET A 78 9.08 12.91 0.10
N THR A 79 10.36 13.28 0.16
CA THR A 79 11.46 12.60 -0.56
C THR A 79 12.16 11.56 0.30
N SER A 80 12.09 11.69 1.63
CA SER A 80 12.77 10.83 2.60
C SER A 80 11.90 10.55 3.81
N LEU A 81 11.80 9.27 4.18
CA LEU A 81 11.07 8.80 5.35
C LEU A 81 11.91 7.74 6.08
N ASN A 82 12.19 7.97 7.37
CA ASN A 82 12.83 7.00 8.23
C ASN A 82 11.86 6.46 9.28
N ILE A 83 11.45 5.22 9.10
CA ILE A 83 10.56 4.45 9.98
C ILE A 83 11.23 3.15 10.44
N SER A 84 12.56 3.13 10.48
CA SER A 84 13.36 1.93 10.75
C SER A 84 13.17 1.35 12.16
N GLY A 85 12.61 2.15 13.08
CA GLY A 85 12.30 1.72 14.45
C GLY A 85 10.88 1.19 14.66
N PHE A 86 10.05 1.17 13.61
CA PHE A 86 8.64 0.80 13.77
C PHE A 86 8.47 -0.68 14.14
N ASP A 87 7.85 -0.93 15.27
CA ASP A 87 7.25 -2.21 15.61
C ASP A 87 5.78 -2.20 15.13
N THR A 88 5.49 -3.03 14.14
CA THR A 88 4.16 -3.13 13.53
C THR A 88 3.41 -4.38 13.92
N SER A 89 3.89 -5.10 14.95
CA SER A 89 3.37 -6.41 15.35
C SER A 89 1.90 -6.41 15.80
N LYS A 90 1.38 -5.26 16.22
CA LYS A 90 -0.05 -5.12 16.61
C LYS A 90 -0.90 -4.42 15.55
N VAL A 91 -0.30 -3.94 14.45
CA VAL A 91 -1.02 -3.20 13.42
C VAL A 91 -1.98 -4.11 12.66
N THR A 92 -3.23 -3.69 12.56
CA THR A 92 -4.29 -4.42 11.84
C THR A 92 -4.66 -3.79 10.51
N SER A 93 -4.41 -2.49 10.32
CA SER A 93 -4.66 -1.78 9.06
C SER A 93 -3.48 -0.90 8.67
N MET A 94 -3.03 -1.06 7.42
CA MET A 94 -2.07 -0.22 6.71
C MET A 94 -2.69 0.39 5.45
N ARG A 95 -4.04 0.46 5.43
CA ARG A 95 -4.79 1.01 4.31
C ARG A 95 -4.29 2.41 3.98
N TYR A 96 -3.97 2.65 2.69
CA TYR A 96 -3.51 3.93 2.15
C TYR A 96 -2.31 4.55 2.88
N MET A 97 -1.53 3.76 3.63
CA MET A 97 -0.46 4.30 4.51
C MET A 97 0.52 5.23 3.78
N PHE A 98 0.82 4.96 2.51
CA PHE A 98 1.73 5.76 1.67
C PHE A 98 1.06 6.26 0.38
N ARG A 99 -0.29 6.32 0.36
CA ARG A 99 -1.02 6.79 -0.83
C ARG A 99 -0.54 8.19 -1.20
N ASP A 100 -0.38 8.44 -2.50
CA ASP A 100 0.00 9.75 -3.05
C ASP A 100 1.33 10.32 -2.52
N CYS A 101 2.24 9.47 -2.03
CA CYS A 101 3.63 9.84 -1.77
C CYS A 101 4.41 9.91 -3.10
N ASN A 102 4.03 10.86 -3.98
CA ASN A 102 4.35 10.86 -5.40
C ASN A 102 5.85 10.97 -5.72
N VAL A 103 6.65 11.57 -4.83
CA VAL A 103 8.09 11.78 -5.03
C VAL A 103 8.95 10.85 -4.18
N LEU A 104 8.35 10.05 -3.31
CA LEU A 104 9.06 9.10 -2.47
C LEU A 104 9.60 7.93 -3.31
N ARG A 105 10.91 7.80 -3.37
CA ARG A 105 11.58 6.84 -4.26
C ARG A 105 11.80 5.48 -3.64
N LYS A 106 11.87 5.41 -2.32
CA LYS A 106 12.18 4.21 -1.56
C LYS A 106 11.45 4.21 -0.22
N ILE A 107 10.94 3.07 0.16
CA ILE A 107 10.41 2.80 1.49
C ILE A 107 11.18 1.61 2.05
N ASN A 108 11.72 1.75 3.25
CA ASN A 108 12.38 0.64 3.94
C ASN A 108 11.39 -0.03 4.90
N MET A 109 10.90 -1.19 4.51
CA MET A 109 9.97 -2.00 5.30
C MET A 109 10.67 -3.15 6.05
N LYS A 110 12.00 -3.11 6.12
CA LYS A 110 12.76 -4.14 6.86
C LYS A 110 12.37 -4.13 8.33
N GLY A 111 11.91 -5.26 8.82
CA GLY A 111 11.47 -5.42 10.21
C GLY A 111 9.97 -5.21 10.42
N PHE A 112 9.21 -4.83 9.40
CA PHE A 112 7.75 -4.80 9.52
C PHE A 112 7.23 -6.21 9.78
N ASN A 113 6.54 -6.37 10.88
CA ASN A 113 5.73 -7.55 11.18
C ASN A 113 4.28 -7.25 10.78
N THR A 114 3.80 -7.88 9.72
CA THR A 114 2.46 -7.65 9.17
C THR A 114 1.50 -8.81 9.43
N SER A 115 1.89 -9.73 10.32
CA SER A 115 1.11 -10.95 10.62
C SER A 115 -0.30 -10.70 11.16
N ASN A 116 -0.60 -9.49 11.64
CA ASN A 116 -1.93 -9.11 12.11
C ASN A 116 -2.67 -8.17 11.15
N VAL A 117 -2.04 -7.78 10.03
CA VAL A 117 -2.65 -6.85 9.08
C VAL A 117 -3.70 -7.56 8.25
N THR A 118 -4.90 -7.00 8.23
CA THR A 118 -6.04 -7.51 7.44
C THR A 118 -6.37 -6.65 6.23
N ASP A 119 -5.97 -5.37 6.24
CA ASP A 119 -6.26 -4.41 5.17
C ASP A 119 -4.97 -3.71 4.73
N MET A 120 -4.56 -3.97 3.48
CA MET A 120 -3.44 -3.32 2.78
C MET A 120 -3.92 -2.56 1.53
N SER A 121 -5.23 -2.28 1.43
CA SER A 121 -5.80 -1.61 0.27
C SER A 121 -5.14 -0.25 0.04
N GLY A 122 -4.75 0.01 -1.21
CA GLY A 122 -4.11 1.24 -1.64
C GLY A 122 -2.82 1.63 -0.94
N MET A 123 -2.15 0.71 -0.22
CA MET A 123 -0.98 1.03 0.62
C MET A 123 0.10 1.84 -0.09
N PHE A 124 0.33 1.58 -1.38
CA PHE A 124 1.32 2.29 -2.22
C PHE A 124 0.67 2.99 -3.41
N GLN A 125 -0.62 3.27 -3.35
CA GLN A 125 -1.35 3.91 -4.45
C GLN A 125 -0.68 5.23 -4.84
N ASN A 126 -0.44 5.43 -6.14
CA ASN A 126 0.18 6.62 -6.73
C ASN A 126 1.58 6.97 -6.15
N CYS A 127 2.37 5.99 -5.73
CA CYS A 127 3.79 6.20 -5.42
C CYS A 127 4.59 6.33 -6.73
N ASP A 128 4.40 7.43 -7.44
CA ASP A 128 4.81 7.62 -8.84
C ASP A 128 6.33 7.58 -9.06
N ALA A 129 7.13 8.05 -8.12
CA ALA A 129 8.60 8.08 -8.25
C ALA A 129 9.26 6.75 -7.92
N MET A 130 8.52 5.77 -7.43
CA MET A 130 9.07 4.48 -7.02
C MET A 130 9.36 3.63 -8.26
N THR A 131 10.63 3.31 -8.50
CA THR A 131 11.05 2.54 -9.68
C THR A 131 11.17 1.05 -9.40
N SER A 132 11.34 0.68 -8.13
CA SER A 132 11.36 -0.71 -7.66
C SER A 132 10.80 -0.79 -6.26
N LEU A 133 10.05 -1.84 -5.99
CA LEU A 133 9.53 -2.15 -4.66
C LEU A 133 9.82 -3.61 -4.35
N ASN A 134 10.43 -3.84 -3.21
CA ASN A 134 10.64 -5.17 -2.67
C ASN A 134 9.83 -5.31 -1.37
N VAL A 135 8.82 -6.13 -1.43
CA VAL A 135 7.93 -6.45 -0.31
C VAL A 135 8.17 -7.87 0.23
N THR A 136 9.34 -8.45 -0.09
CA THR A 136 9.74 -9.76 0.45
C THR A 136 9.81 -9.71 1.97
N GLY A 137 9.17 -10.69 2.63
CA GLY A 137 9.12 -10.77 4.09
C GLY A 137 7.94 -10.07 4.73
N ILE A 138 7.06 -9.43 3.93
CA ILE A 138 5.74 -9.03 4.39
C ILE A 138 4.87 -10.29 4.48
N ASP A 139 4.33 -10.55 5.66
CA ASP A 139 3.34 -11.60 5.88
C ASP A 139 1.95 -11.09 5.46
N THR A 140 1.35 -11.73 4.47
CA THR A 140 0.02 -11.38 3.95
C THR A 140 -1.04 -12.42 4.25
N SER A 141 -0.72 -13.42 5.09
CA SER A 141 -1.59 -14.57 5.37
C SER A 141 -2.96 -14.21 5.99
N HIS A 142 -3.06 -13.05 6.63
CA HIS A 142 -4.31 -12.55 7.21
C HIS A 142 -4.96 -11.42 6.40
N VAL A 143 -4.33 -11.00 5.29
CA VAL A 143 -4.86 -9.90 4.48
C VAL A 143 -6.07 -10.36 3.69
N THR A 144 -7.15 -9.59 3.79
CA THR A 144 -8.41 -9.84 3.07
C THR A 144 -8.68 -8.83 1.97
N ASP A 145 -8.05 -7.65 2.03
CA ASP A 145 -8.22 -6.57 1.06
C ASP A 145 -6.86 -6.08 0.55
N MET A 146 -6.62 -6.24 -0.76
CA MET A 146 -5.45 -5.74 -1.50
C MET A 146 -5.87 -4.83 -2.66
N ALA A 147 -7.13 -4.35 -2.68
CA ALA A 147 -7.60 -3.47 -3.73
C ALA A 147 -6.69 -2.24 -3.86
N HIS A 148 -6.34 -1.89 -5.09
CA HIS A 148 -5.53 -0.70 -5.41
C HIS A 148 -4.14 -0.65 -4.76
N MET A 149 -3.61 -1.75 -4.20
CA MET A 149 -2.36 -1.73 -3.41
C MET A 149 -1.20 -1.04 -4.14
N PHE A 150 -1.06 -1.23 -5.45
CA PHE A 150 -0.03 -0.61 -6.30
C PHE A 150 -0.63 0.27 -7.41
N PHE A 151 -1.91 0.66 -7.28
CA PHE A 151 -2.58 1.49 -8.28
C PHE A 151 -1.76 2.74 -8.60
N GLY A 152 -1.57 3.03 -9.88
CA GLY A 152 -0.92 4.27 -10.32
C GLY A 152 0.59 4.37 -10.04
N CYS A 153 1.27 3.30 -9.62
CA CYS A 153 2.73 3.28 -9.48
C CYS A 153 3.41 3.35 -10.86
N ARG A 154 3.36 4.53 -11.52
CA ARG A 154 3.67 4.70 -12.94
C ARG A 154 5.11 4.40 -13.32
N SER A 155 6.07 4.70 -12.44
CA SER A 155 7.50 4.47 -12.67
C SER A 155 7.99 3.09 -12.26
N LEU A 156 7.11 2.27 -11.65
CA LEU A 156 7.48 0.96 -11.14
C LEU A 156 7.87 0.04 -12.31
N LYS A 157 9.11 -0.43 -12.32
CA LYS A 157 9.65 -1.33 -13.35
C LYS A 157 9.85 -2.74 -12.81
N LYS A 158 10.13 -2.85 -11.51
CA LYS A 158 10.40 -4.11 -10.84
C LYS A 158 9.58 -4.19 -9.56
N LEU A 159 8.71 -5.19 -9.50
CA LEU A 159 7.93 -5.53 -8.33
C LEU A 159 8.21 -7.00 -7.97
N VAL A 160 8.59 -7.24 -6.73
CA VAL A 160 8.89 -8.60 -6.22
C VAL A 160 7.83 -8.94 -5.19
N LEU A 161 6.97 -9.91 -5.53
CA LEU A 161 5.85 -10.38 -4.70
C LEU A 161 6.11 -11.77 -4.09
N THR A 162 7.35 -12.23 -4.09
CA THR A 162 7.69 -13.55 -3.56
C THR A 162 7.29 -13.67 -2.10
N GLY A 163 6.50 -14.66 -1.80
CA GLY A 163 6.00 -14.94 -0.45
C GLY A 163 4.65 -14.31 -0.12
N PHE A 164 4.00 -13.62 -1.09
CA PHE A 164 2.63 -13.20 -0.88
C PHE A 164 1.70 -14.43 -0.77
N ASP A 165 1.07 -14.56 0.38
CA ASP A 165 -0.07 -15.44 0.59
C ASP A 165 -1.35 -14.66 0.30
N THR A 166 -2.09 -15.05 -0.72
CA THR A 166 -3.34 -14.40 -1.11
C THR A 166 -4.58 -15.25 -0.82
N SER A 167 -4.39 -16.37 -0.11
CA SER A 167 -5.48 -17.32 0.17
C SER A 167 -6.62 -16.78 1.03
N GLY A 168 -6.40 -15.63 1.69
CA GLY A 168 -7.43 -14.89 2.44
C GLY A 168 -8.08 -13.74 1.67
N VAL A 169 -7.51 -13.36 0.53
CA VAL A 169 -7.89 -12.12 -0.16
C VAL A 169 -9.23 -12.28 -0.90
N THR A 170 -10.10 -11.30 -0.70
CA THR A 170 -11.42 -11.25 -1.35
C THR A 170 -11.53 -10.14 -2.40
N ASP A 171 -10.69 -9.09 -2.31
CA ASP A 171 -10.68 -8.00 -3.28
C ASP A 171 -9.26 -7.68 -3.77
N MET A 172 -9.06 -7.80 -5.09
CA MET A 172 -7.85 -7.44 -5.83
C MET A 172 -8.13 -6.37 -6.89
N SER A 173 -9.28 -5.69 -6.81
CA SER A 173 -9.70 -4.66 -7.77
C SER A 173 -8.63 -3.59 -7.92
N GLY A 174 -8.24 -3.30 -9.15
CA GLY A 174 -7.26 -2.27 -9.47
C GLY A 174 -5.85 -2.47 -8.89
N MET A 175 -5.50 -3.65 -8.37
CA MET A 175 -4.24 -3.87 -7.63
C MET A 175 -3.01 -3.36 -8.37
N PHE A 176 -2.93 -3.54 -9.69
CA PHE A 176 -1.83 -3.06 -10.55
C PHE A 176 -2.27 -2.02 -11.58
N SER A 177 -3.50 -1.51 -11.46
CA SER A 177 -4.05 -0.54 -12.42
C SER A 177 -3.13 0.68 -12.55
N GLY A 178 -2.84 1.10 -13.78
CA GLY A 178 -1.99 2.27 -14.03
C GLY A 178 -0.50 2.07 -13.75
N CYS A 179 -0.02 0.86 -13.49
CA CYS A 179 1.40 0.54 -13.40
C CYS A 179 2.03 0.57 -14.81
N THR A 180 2.15 1.75 -15.39
CA THR A 180 2.52 1.94 -16.81
C THR A 180 3.95 1.52 -17.12
N GLY A 181 4.84 1.45 -16.12
CA GLY A 181 6.26 1.10 -16.26
C GLY A 181 6.55 -0.40 -16.19
N VAL A 182 5.63 -1.19 -15.65
CA VAL A 182 5.82 -2.64 -15.43
C VAL A 182 5.77 -3.38 -16.75
N THR A 183 6.79 -4.23 -17.02
CA THR A 183 6.83 -5.07 -18.25
C THR A 183 6.37 -6.50 -18.02
N SER A 184 6.46 -6.98 -16.78
CA SER A 184 5.94 -8.27 -16.32
C SER A 184 5.61 -8.21 -14.83
N VAL A 185 4.62 -8.97 -14.41
CA VAL A 185 4.29 -9.23 -12.99
C VAL A 185 4.17 -10.72 -12.81
N ASP A 186 4.86 -11.26 -11.80
CA ASP A 186 4.73 -12.67 -11.44
C ASP A 186 3.60 -12.80 -10.40
N VAL A 187 2.50 -13.39 -10.83
CA VAL A 187 1.30 -13.70 -10.03
C VAL A 187 1.05 -15.20 -9.94
N SER A 188 2.04 -16.02 -10.30
CA SER A 188 1.91 -17.48 -10.38
C SER A 188 1.64 -18.13 -9.01
N SER A 189 2.01 -17.45 -7.91
CA SER A 189 1.74 -17.91 -6.54
C SER A 189 0.40 -17.44 -5.97
N PHE A 190 -0.37 -16.64 -6.71
CA PHE A 190 -1.63 -16.09 -6.19
C PHE A 190 -2.69 -17.18 -6.10
N ASP A 191 -3.22 -17.40 -4.91
CA ASP A 191 -4.47 -18.11 -4.67
C ASP A 191 -5.62 -17.09 -4.79
N THR A 192 -6.46 -17.28 -5.80
CA THR A 192 -7.59 -16.39 -6.07
C THR A 192 -8.94 -17.03 -5.77
N SER A 193 -8.95 -18.20 -5.10
CA SER A 193 -10.17 -19.00 -4.86
C SER A 193 -11.25 -18.30 -4.03
N LYS A 194 -10.88 -17.24 -3.29
CA LYS A 194 -11.86 -16.44 -2.51
C LYS A 194 -12.10 -15.05 -3.11
N VAL A 195 -11.43 -14.71 -4.19
CA VAL A 195 -11.53 -13.37 -4.77
C VAL A 195 -12.87 -13.17 -5.46
N THR A 196 -13.57 -12.12 -5.08
CA THR A 196 -14.84 -11.71 -5.68
C THR A 196 -14.71 -10.48 -6.57
N GLY A 197 -13.72 -9.60 -6.30
CA GLY A 197 -13.43 -8.39 -7.06
C GLY A 197 -12.09 -8.46 -7.80
N MET A 198 -12.11 -8.38 -9.14
CA MET A 198 -10.93 -8.29 -10.01
C MET A 198 -11.03 -7.13 -11.00
N SER A 199 -11.97 -6.21 -10.79
CA SER A 199 -12.19 -5.06 -11.68
C SER A 199 -10.91 -4.28 -11.87
N GLY A 200 -10.54 -4.03 -13.13
CA GLY A 200 -9.38 -3.22 -13.48
C GLY A 200 -8.04 -3.71 -12.95
N MET A 201 -7.88 -4.97 -12.51
CA MET A 201 -6.67 -5.45 -11.83
C MET A 201 -5.38 -5.08 -12.56
N PHE A 202 -5.34 -5.16 -13.88
CA PHE A 202 -4.19 -4.80 -14.73
C PHE A 202 -4.49 -3.61 -15.66
N ARG A 203 -5.58 -2.87 -15.42
CA ARG A 203 -6.00 -1.75 -16.27
C ARG A 203 -4.85 -0.76 -16.48
N GLY A 204 -4.60 -0.38 -17.74
CA GLY A 204 -3.62 0.64 -18.06
C GLY A 204 -2.16 0.24 -17.82
N CYS A 205 -1.85 -1.03 -17.69
CA CYS A 205 -0.47 -1.54 -17.66
C CYS A 205 0.14 -1.45 -19.08
N LEU A 206 0.44 -0.22 -19.53
CA LEU A 206 0.80 0.10 -20.91
C LEU A 206 2.06 -0.63 -21.41
N SER A 207 2.98 -0.97 -20.51
CA SER A 207 4.27 -1.63 -20.85
C SER A 207 4.24 -3.14 -20.65
N LEU A 208 3.17 -3.70 -20.09
CA LEU A 208 3.05 -5.13 -19.82
C LEU A 208 3.09 -5.93 -21.12
N THR A 209 4.09 -6.79 -21.28
CA THR A 209 4.29 -7.59 -22.50
C THR A 209 3.91 -9.05 -22.32
N SER A 210 3.98 -9.55 -21.09
CA SER A 210 3.65 -10.94 -20.74
C SER A 210 2.96 -10.99 -19.38
N LEU A 211 1.95 -11.83 -19.26
CA LEU A 211 1.21 -12.09 -18.04
C LEU A 211 0.68 -13.51 -18.06
N ASP A 212 0.97 -14.28 -17.02
CA ASP A 212 0.40 -15.60 -16.84
C ASP A 212 -0.62 -15.57 -15.70
N VAL A 213 -1.88 -15.76 -16.04
CA VAL A 213 -3.04 -15.85 -15.14
C VAL A 213 -3.71 -17.22 -15.23
N SER A 214 -3.04 -18.21 -15.82
CA SER A 214 -3.59 -19.55 -16.02
C SER A 214 -3.89 -20.28 -14.71
N GLY A 215 -3.25 -19.85 -13.61
CA GLY A 215 -3.50 -20.37 -12.26
C GLY A 215 -4.66 -19.69 -11.50
N PHE A 216 -5.30 -18.68 -12.09
CA PHE A 216 -6.38 -17.97 -11.39
C PHE A 216 -7.64 -18.83 -11.33
N ASP A 217 -8.14 -19.06 -10.13
CA ASP A 217 -9.49 -19.53 -9.87
C ASP A 217 -10.43 -18.31 -9.84
N THR A 218 -11.37 -18.26 -10.79
CA THR A 218 -12.31 -17.14 -10.93
C THR A 218 -13.76 -17.53 -10.58
N SER A 219 -13.95 -18.70 -9.98
CA SER A 219 -15.28 -19.25 -9.69
C SER A 219 -16.12 -18.43 -8.70
N GLU A 220 -15.47 -17.60 -7.88
CA GLU A 220 -16.16 -16.68 -6.97
C GLU A 220 -16.21 -15.23 -7.48
N VAL A 221 -15.56 -14.92 -8.59
CA VAL A 221 -15.47 -13.55 -9.10
C VAL A 221 -16.81 -13.08 -9.67
N THR A 222 -17.23 -11.90 -9.24
CA THR A 222 -18.48 -11.26 -9.68
C THR A 222 -18.27 -10.04 -10.57
N ASP A 223 -17.07 -9.42 -10.50
CA ASP A 223 -16.72 -8.23 -11.28
C ASP A 223 -15.31 -8.38 -11.86
N MET A 224 -15.22 -8.38 -13.19
CA MET A 224 -13.98 -8.38 -13.98
C MET A 224 -13.91 -7.18 -14.93
N ASN A 225 -14.75 -6.15 -14.71
CA ASN A 225 -14.79 -4.98 -15.57
C ASN A 225 -13.39 -4.43 -15.84
N SER A 226 -13.11 -4.16 -17.10
CA SER A 226 -11.86 -3.49 -17.52
C SER A 226 -10.55 -4.17 -17.08
N MET A 227 -10.55 -5.47 -16.72
CA MET A 227 -9.40 -6.17 -16.12
C MET A 227 -8.09 -5.96 -16.91
N PHE A 228 -8.16 -5.96 -18.24
CA PHE A 228 -7.00 -5.78 -19.14
C PHE A 228 -7.12 -4.53 -20.01
N TYR A 229 -8.07 -3.63 -19.72
CA TYR A 229 -8.29 -2.42 -20.50
C TYR A 229 -6.98 -1.60 -20.58
N GLY A 230 -6.58 -1.22 -21.81
CA GLY A 230 -5.39 -0.41 -22.02
C GLY A 230 -4.04 -1.13 -21.87
N CYS A 231 -3.99 -2.46 -21.74
CA CYS A 231 -2.76 -3.23 -21.79
C CYS A 231 -2.23 -3.32 -23.24
N THR A 232 -1.83 -2.21 -23.82
CA THR A 232 -1.59 -2.06 -25.28
C THR A 232 -0.42 -2.87 -25.81
N LYS A 233 0.50 -3.32 -24.96
CA LYS A 233 1.65 -4.17 -25.33
C LYS A 233 1.43 -5.65 -25.02
N LEU A 234 0.36 -6.00 -24.34
CA LEU A 234 0.02 -7.38 -24.04
C LEU A 234 -0.58 -8.04 -25.30
N THR A 235 0.19 -8.90 -25.96
CA THR A 235 -0.21 -9.48 -27.24
C THR A 235 -1.05 -10.74 -27.08
N SER A 236 -0.95 -11.40 -25.94
CA SER A 236 -1.75 -12.58 -25.59
C SER A 236 -1.85 -12.76 -24.09
N VAL A 237 -2.98 -13.23 -23.62
CA VAL A 237 -3.20 -13.72 -22.27
C VAL A 237 -4.07 -14.97 -22.33
N ASN A 238 -3.72 -15.99 -21.56
CA ASN A 238 -4.50 -17.22 -21.52
C ASN A 238 -5.53 -17.13 -20.40
N VAL A 239 -6.79 -16.98 -20.79
CA VAL A 239 -7.95 -16.93 -19.89
C VAL A 239 -8.88 -18.12 -20.08
N SER A 240 -8.40 -19.19 -20.73
CA SER A 240 -9.24 -20.36 -21.06
C SER A 240 -9.76 -21.12 -19.82
N GLY A 241 -9.11 -20.91 -18.67
CA GLY A 241 -9.51 -21.47 -17.38
C GLY A 241 -10.49 -20.60 -16.59
N PHE A 242 -10.83 -19.42 -17.08
CA PHE A 242 -11.72 -18.51 -16.33
C PHE A 242 -13.15 -19.03 -16.28
N ASP A 243 -13.68 -19.21 -15.08
CA ASP A 243 -15.10 -19.37 -14.85
C ASP A 243 -15.75 -17.99 -14.72
N THR A 244 -16.63 -17.66 -15.65
CA THR A 244 -17.36 -16.39 -15.67
C THR A 244 -18.83 -16.55 -15.29
N SER A 245 -19.21 -17.70 -14.74
CA SER A 245 -20.63 -18.00 -14.46
C SER A 245 -21.27 -17.08 -13.42
N LYS A 246 -20.47 -16.48 -12.54
CA LYS A 246 -20.94 -15.51 -11.54
C LYS A 246 -20.65 -14.05 -11.95
N VAL A 247 -19.90 -13.84 -13.02
CA VAL A 247 -19.51 -12.48 -13.43
C VAL A 247 -20.69 -11.74 -14.00
N THR A 248 -20.95 -10.56 -13.50
CA THR A 248 -22.04 -9.69 -13.93
C THR A 248 -21.57 -8.51 -14.78
N ASP A 249 -20.29 -8.20 -14.76
CA ASP A 249 -19.67 -7.11 -15.52
C ASP A 249 -18.29 -7.53 -16.08
N LEU A 250 -18.15 -7.46 -17.41
CA LEU A 250 -16.91 -7.74 -18.16
C LEU A 250 -16.42 -6.53 -18.95
N GLY A 251 -17.15 -5.40 -18.95
CA GLY A 251 -17.13 -4.24 -19.84
C GLY A 251 -15.92 -3.37 -19.89
#